data_8dccc2e97d0287ce85397ff27e577033
#
_entry.id   8dccc2e97d0287ce85397ff27e577033
#
_cell.length_a   1.000
_cell.length_b   1.000
_cell.length_c   1.000
_cell.angle_alpha   90.00
_cell.angle_beta   90.00
_cell.angle_gamma   90.00
#
_symmetry.space_group_name_H-M   'P 1'
#
loop_
_entity.id
_entity.type
_entity.pdbx_description
1 polymer ?
#
loop_
_entity_poly.entity_id
_entity_poly.type
_entity_poly.pdbx_seq_one_letter_code
_entity_poly.pdbx_strand_id
1 'polypeptide(L)'
;LCIRGPRGVGKSTLLRQYVKLNYEPGSEAVLYCSMDWVYFSQHSMLEVAEKFYKKGGKLLIFDEAHKYSNWSREVKEIAEIYPDMQLFISGSSLLKLLDGDADLSRRCRGYDMPGLSFREFLHFYKGIEVESHSLKEILESPKTIATKVNAVCRPLQYFHEYLRFGYYPFYKTNPIDYYPLIEQTINYVVDVELPQQRGVNPSNCRRIKALLNVLASQVPFDIDISKIATAIGLQRNTVLEYMNHLKDAKIINLLYSDNASVKKMQKPDKVYLENPNLLH
;
A
#
# COMPACT_ATOMS: atom_id res chain seq x y z
N LEU A 1 9.69 7.92 -10.57
CA LEU A 1 9.28 6.71 -9.85
C LEU A 1 8.17 7.05 -8.86
N CYS A 2 7.11 6.24 -8.81
CA CYS A 2 6.07 6.40 -7.78
C CYS A 2 5.87 5.09 -7.02
N ILE A 3 5.93 5.14 -5.68
CA ILE A 3 5.70 4.01 -4.80
C ILE A 3 4.40 4.25 -4.04
N ARG A 4 3.43 3.37 -4.24
CA ARG A 4 2.16 3.39 -3.51
C ARG A 4 1.98 2.08 -2.73
N GLY A 5 1.21 2.13 -1.67
CA GLY A 5 0.93 0.93 -0.88
C GLY A 5 0.31 1.26 0.47
N PRO A 6 -0.13 0.26 1.23
CA PRO A 6 -0.75 0.45 2.52
C PRO A 6 0.11 1.29 3.47
N ARG A 7 -0.55 1.94 4.42
CA ARG A 7 0.16 2.64 5.49
C ARG A 7 0.92 1.64 6.37
N GLY A 8 2.16 1.99 6.77
CA GLY A 8 2.96 1.15 7.66
C GLY A 8 3.82 0.08 6.98
N VAL A 9 3.73 -0.11 5.66
CA VAL A 9 4.54 -1.13 4.94
C VAL A 9 6.01 -0.73 4.71
N GLY A 10 6.40 0.51 5.03
CA GLY A 10 7.81 0.95 4.98
C GLY A 10 8.20 1.77 3.75
N LYS A 11 7.26 2.37 3.01
CA LYS A 11 7.55 3.21 1.82
C LYS A 11 8.59 4.29 2.08
N SER A 12 8.36 5.13 3.10
CA SER A 12 9.28 6.20 3.49
C SER A 12 10.66 5.68 3.92
N THR A 13 10.67 4.51 4.58
CA THR A 13 11.91 3.83 4.97
C THR A 13 12.70 3.38 3.75
N LEU A 14 12.02 2.77 2.77
CA LEU A 14 12.64 2.32 1.52
C LEU A 14 13.27 3.51 0.75
N LEU A 15 12.57 4.64 0.65
CA LEU A 15 13.09 5.84 0.00
C LEU A 15 14.34 6.38 0.71
N ARG A 16 14.32 6.42 2.05
CA ARG A 16 15.50 6.85 2.84
C ARG A 16 16.65 5.85 2.76
N GLN A 17 16.38 4.55 2.70
CA GLN A 17 17.41 3.52 2.48
C GLN A 17 18.06 3.69 1.10
N TYR A 18 17.26 3.96 0.06
CA TYR A 18 17.79 4.24 -1.27
C TYR A 18 18.78 5.41 -1.25
N VAL A 19 18.41 6.52 -0.58
CA VAL A 19 19.31 7.67 -0.42
C VAL A 19 20.59 7.27 0.31
N LYS A 20 20.48 6.56 1.43
CA LYS A 20 21.63 6.14 2.24
C LYS A 20 22.61 5.24 1.47
N LEU A 21 22.11 4.42 0.54
CA LEU A 21 22.93 3.47 -0.23
C LEU A 21 23.58 4.10 -1.46
N ASN A 22 23.03 5.20 -1.99
CA ASN A 22 23.46 5.76 -3.26
C ASN A 22 24.09 7.17 -3.15
N TYR A 23 24.00 7.80 -1.99
CA TYR A 23 24.50 9.16 -1.79
C TYR A 23 25.27 9.28 -0.47
N GLU A 24 26.30 10.10 -0.47
CA GLU A 24 27.07 10.40 0.73
C GLU A 24 26.24 11.18 1.74
N PRO A 25 26.46 11.00 3.07
CA PRO A 25 25.81 11.78 4.09
C PRO A 25 26.04 13.30 3.90
N GLY A 26 24.96 14.07 3.89
CA GLY A 26 25.02 15.53 3.68
C GLY A 26 25.10 15.95 2.21
N SER A 27 24.95 15.03 1.25
CA SER A 27 24.95 15.37 -0.16
C SER A 27 23.84 16.36 -0.51
N GLU A 28 24.21 17.50 -1.12
CA GLU A 28 23.27 18.49 -1.63
C GLU A 28 22.58 18.05 -2.94
N ALA A 29 22.98 16.92 -3.49
CA ALA A 29 22.37 16.34 -4.70
C ALA A 29 21.00 15.70 -4.44
N VAL A 30 20.60 15.49 -3.19
CA VAL A 30 19.32 14.85 -2.81
C VAL A 30 18.53 15.75 -1.87
N LEU A 31 17.24 15.87 -2.15
CA LEU A 31 16.29 16.54 -1.26
C LEU A 31 15.10 15.62 -0.98
N TYR A 32 14.85 15.35 0.31
CA TYR A 32 13.67 14.65 0.78
C TYR A 32 12.69 15.62 1.42
N CYS A 33 11.45 15.60 0.95
CA CYS A 33 10.36 16.43 1.44
C CYS A 33 9.16 15.55 1.79
N SER A 34 8.58 15.73 2.98
CA SER A 34 7.28 15.15 3.30
C SER A 34 6.18 16.18 3.05
N MET A 35 5.12 15.75 2.33
CA MET A 35 3.97 16.61 2.06
C MET A 35 3.11 16.87 3.30
N ASP A 36 3.43 16.23 4.43
CA ASP A 36 2.86 16.51 5.75
C ASP A 36 3.43 17.80 6.40
N TRP A 37 4.52 18.32 5.88
CA TRP A 37 5.14 19.47 6.50
C TRP A 37 4.31 20.74 6.27
N VAL A 38 4.16 21.55 7.32
CA VAL A 38 3.46 22.85 7.27
C VAL A 38 4.01 23.78 6.18
N TYR A 39 5.29 23.59 5.81
CA TYR A 39 5.94 24.31 4.73
C TYR A 39 5.12 24.30 3.43
N PHE A 40 4.51 23.16 3.08
CA PHE A 40 3.72 22.99 1.85
C PHE A 40 2.29 23.57 1.92
N SER A 41 1.91 24.18 3.04
CA SER A 41 0.70 24.99 3.09
C SER A 41 0.88 26.37 2.43
N GLN A 42 2.13 26.81 2.27
CA GLN A 42 2.48 28.14 1.70
C GLN A 42 3.38 28.05 0.46
N HIS A 43 3.99 26.89 0.20
CA HIS A 43 4.92 26.67 -0.92
C HIS A 43 4.47 25.50 -1.78
N SER A 44 4.63 25.64 -3.10
CA SER A 44 4.33 24.58 -4.05
C SER A 44 5.49 23.57 -4.19
N MET A 45 5.17 22.38 -4.68
CA MET A 45 6.17 21.38 -5.07
C MET A 45 7.06 21.92 -6.19
N LEU A 46 6.47 22.68 -7.13
CA LEU A 46 7.19 23.28 -8.26
C LEU A 46 8.22 24.31 -7.80
N GLU A 47 7.88 25.20 -6.85
CA GLU A 47 8.84 26.17 -6.28
C GLU A 47 10.02 25.47 -5.61
N VAL A 48 9.77 24.38 -4.90
CA VAL A 48 10.83 23.58 -4.25
C VAL A 48 11.71 22.94 -5.30
N ALA A 49 11.11 22.34 -6.33
CA ALA A 49 11.84 21.71 -7.43
C ALA A 49 12.72 22.71 -8.18
N GLU A 50 12.20 23.89 -8.49
CA GLU A 50 12.95 24.96 -9.16
C GLU A 50 14.18 25.40 -8.34
N LYS A 51 13.98 25.71 -7.06
CA LYS A 51 15.06 26.14 -6.15
C LYS A 51 16.13 25.07 -6.01
N PHE A 52 15.69 23.79 -5.89
CA PHE A 52 16.60 22.66 -5.74
C PHE A 52 17.39 22.38 -7.03
N TYR A 53 16.73 22.41 -8.18
CA TYR A 53 17.38 22.22 -9.49
C TYR A 53 18.44 23.29 -9.78
N LYS A 54 18.13 24.58 -9.51
CA LYS A 54 19.08 25.69 -9.66
C LYS A 54 20.33 25.54 -8.79
N LYS A 55 20.27 24.81 -7.69
CA LYS A 55 21.41 24.47 -6.83
C LYS A 55 22.17 23.21 -7.27
N GLY A 56 21.81 22.61 -8.39
CA GLY A 56 22.46 21.41 -8.90
C GLY A 56 21.89 20.09 -8.33
N GLY A 57 20.70 20.13 -7.72
CA GLY A 57 19.99 18.96 -7.20
C GLY A 57 19.75 17.91 -8.27
N LYS A 58 19.86 16.64 -7.92
CA LYS A 58 19.73 15.49 -8.83
C LYS A 58 18.54 14.58 -8.52
N LEU A 59 18.26 14.33 -7.24
CA LEU A 59 17.15 13.50 -6.79
C LEU A 59 16.23 14.29 -5.85
N LEU A 60 14.97 14.46 -6.25
CA LEU A 60 13.93 15.06 -5.43
C LEU A 60 12.91 14.00 -5.03
N ILE A 61 12.65 13.89 -3.74
CA ILE A 61 11.72 12.92 -3.16
C ILE A 61 10.58 13.67 -2.50
N PHE A 62 9.35 13.39 -2.95
CA PHE A 62 8.12 13.84 -2.32
C PHE A 62 7.41 12.66 -1.66
N ASP A 63 7.47 12.58 -0.34
CA ASP A 63 6.83 11.53 0.45
C ASP A 63 5.42 11.95 0.85
N GLU A 64 4.47 10.99 0.88
CA GLU A 64 3.04 11.21 1.19
C GLU A 64 2.36 12.23 0.25
N ALA A 65 2.69 12.21 -1.04
CA ALA A 65 2.24 13.19 -2.05
C ALA A 65 0.70 13.36 -2.09
N HIS A 66 -0.07 12.32 -1.75
CA HIS A 66 -1.53 12.37 -1.71
C HIS A 66 -2.11 13.40 -0.73
N LYS A 67 -1.30 13.94 0.18
CA LYS A 67 -1.70 14.99 1.13
C LYS A 67 -1.67 16.39 0.52
N TYR A 68 -1.02 16.55 -0.62
CA TYR A 68 -0.98 17.79 -1.36
C TYR A 68 -1.96 17.74 -2.55
N SER A 69 -2.97 18.60 -2.57
CA SER A 69 -4.10 18.51 -3.51
C SER A 69 -3.69 18.58 -4.98
N ASN A 70 -2.69 19.40 -5.32
CA ASN A 70 -2.25 19.62 -6.70
C ASN A 70 -1.07 18.74 -7.13
N TRP A 71 -0.73 17.71 -6.34
CA TRP A 71 0.46 16.90 -6.53
C TRP A 71 0.61 16.34 -7.95
N SER A 72 -0.45 15.82 -8.55
CA SER A 72 -0.37 15.14 -9.86
C SER A 72 -0.03 16.11 -10.98
N ARG A 73 -0.62 17.31 -10.94
CA ARG A 73 -0.37 18.36 -11.91
C ARG A 73 1.06 18.89 -11.79
N GLU A 74 1.49 19.20 -10.56
CA GLU A 74 2.81 19.76 -10.34
C GLU A 74 3.93 18.75 -10.58
N VAL A 75 3.73 17.47 -10.24
CA VAL A 75 4.66 16.39 -10.59
C VAL A 75 4.85 16.26 -12.10
N LYS A 76 3.76 16.36 -12.88
CA LYS A 76 3.84 16.37 -14.33
C LYS A 76 4.67 17.56 -14.83
N GLU A 77 4.36 18.74 -14.35
CA GLU A 77 5.03 19.97 -14.73
C GLU A 77 6.53 19.94 -14.38
N ILE A 78 6.88 19.48 -13.18
CA ILE A 78 8.27 19.29 -12.75
C ILE A 78 9.01 18.31 -13.68
N ALA A 79 8.38 17.18 -14.03
CA ALA A 79 8.99 16.20 -14.92
C ALA A 79 9.19 16.71 -16.37
N GLU A 80 8.36 17.65 -16.81
CA GLU A 80 8.49 18.31 -18.12
C GLU A 80 9.58 19.38 -18.14
N ILE A 81 9.64 20.20 -17.09
CA ILE A 81 10.58 21.33 -17.01
C ILE A 81 11.99 20.85 -16.67
N TYR A 82 12.12 19.81 -15.83
CA TYR A 82 13.41 19.32 -15.33
C TYR A 82 13.61 17.84 -15.66
N PRO A 83 13.72 17.44 -16.94
CA PRO A 83 13.76 16.04 -17.35
C PRO A 83 14.99 15.27 -16.82
N ASP A 84 16.07 15.95 -16.50
CA ASP A 84 17.30 15.36 -15.96
C ASP A 84 17.27 15.15 -14.44
N MET A 85 16.26 15.70 -13.75
CA MET A 85 16.09 15.53 -12.32
C MET A 85 15.28 14.25 -12.03
N GLN A 86 15.85 13.35 -11.24
CA GLN A 86 15.13 12.19 -10.79
C GLN A 86 14.06 12.59 -9.79
N LEU A 87 12.81 12.15 -10.02
CA LEU A 87 11.68 12.42 -9.15
C LEU A 87 11.13 11.13 -8.57
N PHE A 88 11.18 11.02 -7.24
CA PHE A 88 10.57 9.90 -6.50
C PHE A 88 9.39 10.40 -5.69
N ILE A 89 8.31 9.65 -5.74
CA ILE A 89 7.05 10.00 -5.09
C ILE A 89 6.57 8.79 -4.29
N SER A 90 6.07 9.02 -3.09
CA SER A 90 5.32 8.00 -2.38
C SER A 90 3.91 8.47 -2.04
N GLY A 91 3.04 7.50 -1.83
CA GLY A 91 1.68 7.79 -1.40
C GLY A 91 0.91 6.59 -0.87
N SER A 92 -0.28 6.85 -0.34
CA SER A 92 -1.24 5.83 0.06
C SER A 92 -1.62 4.92 -1.11
N SER A 93 -2.09 3.71 -0.82
CA SER A 93 -2.69 2.81 -1.83
C SER A 93 -3.88 3.43 -2.56
N LEU A 94 -4.56 4.39 -1.93
CA LEU A 94 -5.66 5.15 -2.53
C LEU A 94 -5.19 6.23 -3.52
N LEU A 95 -3.87 6.47 -3.62
CA LEU A 95 -3.32 7.46 -4.54
C LEU A 95 -3.68 7.11 -5.98
N LYS A 96 -4.52 7.93 -6.58
CA LYS A 96 -4.94 7.77 -7.97
C LYS A 96 -3.84 8.26 -8.90
N LEU A 97 -3.00 7.34 -9.36
CA LEU A 97 -2.03 7.62 -10.42
C LEU A 97 -2.63 7.57 -11.83
N LEU A 98 -3.80 6.93 -11.97
CA LEU A 98 -4.33 6.52 -13.27
C LEU A 98 -5.76 7.02 -13.56
N ASP A 99 -6.49 7.50 -12.56
CA ASP A 99 -7.88 7.92 -12.74
C ASP A 99 -7.96 9.39 -13.20
N GLY A 100 -7.81 9.62 -14.49
CA GLY A 100 -8.11 10.91 -15.11
C GLY A 100 -6.95 11.63 -15.80
N ASP A 101 -5.69 11.35 -15.44
CA ASP A 101 -4.53 11.86 -16.14
C ASP A 101 -3.79 10.73 -16.86
N ALA A 102 -4.32 10.35 -18.03
CA ALA A 102 -3.67 9.41 -18.96
C ALA A 102 -2.22 9.82 -19.29
N ASP A 103 -1.86 11.04 -19.00
CA ASP A 103 -0.57 11.64 -19.30
C ASP A 103 0.49 11.39 -18.21
N LEU A 104 0.08 11.27 -16.93
CA LEU A 104 0.98 10.91 -15.82
C LEU A 104 1.39 9.44 -15.87
N SER A 105 0.49 8.56 -16.34
CA SER A 105 0.76 7.11 -16.46
C SER A 105 1.90 6.79 -17.44
N ARG A 106 2.14 7.65 -18.42
CA ARG A 106 3.24 7.51 -19.38
C ARG A 106 4.59 7.98 -18.83
N ARG A 107 4.57 8.85 -17.82
CA ARG A 107 5.76 9.54 -17.27
C ARG A 107 6.18 9.05 -15.90
N CYS A 108 5.25 8.51 -15.13
CA CYS A 108 5.50 7.99 -13.80
C CYS A 108 5.31 6.47 -13.76
N ARG A 109 6.42 5.75 -13.58
CA ARG A 109 6.35 4.30 -13.36
C ARG A 109 5.89 4.04 -11.94
N GLY A 110 4.65 3.52 -11.80
CA GLY A 110 4.04 3.18 -10.52
C GLY A 110 4.44 1.78 -10.06
N TYR A 111 4.79 1.65 -8.78
CA TYR A 111 5.04 0.38 -8.11
C TYR A 111 4.15 0.26 -6.89
N ASP A 112 3.45 -0.86 -6.81
CA ASP A 112 2.71 -1.23 -5.60
C ASP A 112 3.67 -1.92 -4.62
N MET A 113 3.78 -1.37 -3.42
CA MET A 113 4.57 -1.93 -2.33
C MET A 113 3.63 -2.57 -1.31
N PRO A 114 3.45 -3.90 -1.31
CA PRO A 114 2.74 -4.61 -0.27
C PRO A 114 3.56 -4.66 1.03
N GLY A 115 3.00 -5.24 2.10
CA GLY A 115 3.79 -5.60 3.27
C GLY A 115 4.75 -6.76 2.97
N LEU A 116 5.51 -7.17 3.98
CA LEU A 116 6.51 -8.21 3.84
C LEU A 116 5.88 -9.55 3.42
N SER A 117 6.43 -10.17 2.40
CA SER A 117 6.19 -11.58 2.11
C SER A 117 6.79 -12.48 3.20
N PHE A 118 6.39 -13.74 3.26
CA PHE A 118 6.96 -14.69 4.22
C PHE A 118 8.48 -14.84 4.06
N ARG A 119 8.99 -14.81 2.84
CA ARG A 119 10.43 -14.86 2.57
C ARG A 119 11.16 -13.61 3.10
N GLU A 120 10.59 -12.43 2.86
CA GLU A 120 11.14 -11.17 3.39
C GLU A 120 11.05 -11.12 4.92
N PHE A 121 9.99 -11.65 5.52
CA PHE A 121 9.89 -11.81 6.97
C PHE A 121 11.01 -12.69 7.53
N LEU A 122 11.30 -13.85 6.91
CA LEU A 122 12.39 -14.73 7.32
C LEU A 122 13.74 -13.99 7.27
N HIS A 123 14.00 -13.26 6.19
CA HIS A 123 15.22 -12.46 6.08
C HIS A 123 15.25 -11.33 7.12
N PHE A 124 14.21 -10.53 7.22
CA PHE A 124 14.18 -9.32 8.03
C PHE A 124 14.16 -9.59 9.54
N TYR A 125 13.44 -10.61 10.00
CA TYR A 125 13.27 -10.92 11.41
C TYR A 125 14.17 -12.03 11.92
N LYS A 126 14.54 -12.99 11.07
CA LYS A 126 15.28 -14.19 11.47
C LYS A 126 16.69 -14.22 10.88
N GLY A 127 17.03 -13.32 9.97
CA GLY A 127 18.32 -13.34 9.26
C GLY A 127 18.49 -14.55 8.34
N ILE A 128 17.37 -15.18 7.93
CA ILE A 128 17.36 -16.38 7.09
C ILE A 128 17.14 -15.97 5.64
N GLU A 129 18.13 -16.21 4.80
CA GLU A 129 18.03 -15.98 3.37
C GLU A 129 17.48 -17.22 2.65
N VAL A 130 16.37 -17.04 1.93
CA VAL A 130 15.77 -18.05 1.08
C VAL A 130 15.77 -17.56 -0.36
N GLU A 131 16.35 -18.34 -1.27
CA GLU A 131 16.41 -18.03 -2.68
C GLU A 131 15.01 -17.87 -3.29
N SER A 132 14.85 -16.91 -4.22
CA SER A 132 13.60 -16.75 -4.96
C SER A 132 13.59 -17.64 -6.19
N HIS A 133 12.44 -18.28 -6.43
CA HIS A 133 12.22 -19.12 -7.61
C HIS A 133 11.01 -18.61 -8.39
N SER A 134 11.07 -18.71 -9.71
CA SER A 134 9.92 -18.43 -10.57
C SER A 134 8.84 -19.52 -10.39
N LEU A 135 7.60 -19.20 -10.72
CA LEU A 135 6.51 -20.19 -10.71
C LEU A 135 6.84 -21.41 -11.59
N LYS A 136 7.48 -21.17 -12.75
CA LYS A 136 7.89 -22.23 -13.66
C LYS A 136 8.87 -23.19 -12.97
N GLU A 137 9.93 -22.68 -12.35
CA GLU A 137 10.91 -23.51 -11.62
C GLU A 137 10.27 -24.29 -10.48
N ILE A 138 9.35 -23.67 -9.74
CA ILE A 138 8.61 -24.33 -8.65
C ILE A 138 7.76 -25.49 -9.19
N LEU A 139 7.11 -25.32 -10.34
CA LEU A 139 6.29 -26.37 -10.94
C LEU A 139 7.13 -27.50 -11.56
N GLU A 140 8.27 -27.18 -12.14
CA GLU A 140 9.16 -28.17 -12.79
C GLU A 140 9.99 -28.96 -11.77
N SER A 141 10.41 -28.34 -10.66
CA SER A 141 11.34 -28.95 -9.69
C SER A 141 10.95 -28.76 -8.21
N PRO A 142 9.67 -29.05 -7.82
CA PRO A 142 9.16 -28.71 -6.47
C PRO A 142 9.94 -29.42 -5.36
N LYS A 143 10.31 -30.68 -5.54
CA LYS A 143 11.04 -31.48 -4.53
C LYS A 143 12.45 -30.94 -4.30
N THR A 144 13.16 -30.58 -5.36
CA THR A 144 14.52 -30.04 -5.28
C THR A 144 14.53 -28.70 -4.55
N ILE A 145 13.57 -27.81 -4.88
CA ILE A 145 13.42 -26.49 -4.24
C ILE A 145 13.06 -26.68 -2.77
N ALA A 146 12.07 -27.53 -2.45
CA ALA A 146 11.69 -27.82 -1.08
C ALA A 146 12.87 -28.37 -0.25
N THR A 147 13.69 -29.24 -0.81
CA THR A 147 14.91 -29.76 -0.15
C THR A 147 15.91 -28.64 0.15
N LYS A 148 16.17 -27.77 -0.82
CA LYS A 148 17.05 -26.60 -0.62
C LYS A 148 16.56 -25.68 0.47
N VAL A 149 15.26 -25.34 0.46
CA VAL A 149 14.63 -24.48 1.49
C VAL A 149 14.73 -25.13 2.87
N ASN A 150 14.41 -26.42 2.98
CA ASN A 150 14.47 -27.15 4.24
C ASN A 150 15.89 -27.35 4.77
N ALA A 151 16.91 -27.29 3.90
CA ALA A 151 18.32 -27.30 4.32
C ALA A 151 18.72 -25.97 5.00
N VAL A 152 18.09 -24.86 4.63
CA VAL A 152 18.36 -23.54 5.19
C VAL A 152 17.54 -23.31 6.48
N CYS A 153 16.25 -23.66 6.45
CA CYS A 153 15.37 -23.50 7.60
C CYS A 153 14.19 -24.47 7.52
N ARG A 154 13.44 -24.58 8.62
CA ARG A 154 12.14 -25.24 8.65
C ARG A 154 11.03 -24.19 8.55
N PRO A 155 10.56 -23.82 7.35
CA PRO A 155 9.72 -22.64 7.16
C PRO A 155 8.43 -22.67 7.97
N LEU A 156 7.79 -23.82 8.09
CA LEU A 156 6.54 -23.99 8.85
C LEU A 156 6.67 -23.63 10.35
N GLN A 157 7.87 -23.73 10.92
CA GLN A 157 8.13 -23.32 12.30
C GLN A 157 7.91 -21.83 12.52
N TYR A 158 8.18 -21.02 11.49
CA TYR A 158 8.06 -19.56 11.54
C TYR A 158 6.75 -19.04 10.92
N PHE A 159 6.03 -19.90 10.21
CA PHE A 159 4.86 -19.47 9.44
C PHE A 159 3.72 -18.96 10.32
N HIS A 160 3.49 -19.60 11.48
CA HIS A 160 2.47 -19.14 12.43
C HIS A 160 2.79 -17.73 12.98
N GLU A 161 4.06 -17.44 13.27
CA GLU A 161 4.50 -16.11 13.71
C GLU A 161 4.30 -15.07 12.59
N TYR A 162 4.64 -15.43 11.34
CA TYR A 162 4.38 -14.57 10.19
C TYR A 162 2.89 -14.23 10.03
N LEU A 163 2.01 -15.22 10.13
CA LEU A 163 0.57 -14.99 10.03
C LEU A 163 0.05 -14.02 11.08
N ARG A 164 0.69 -13.93 12.23
CA ARG A 164 0.29 -13.01 13.31
C ARG A 164 0.96 -11.66 13.24
N PHE A 165 2.24 -11.60 12.88
CA PHE A 165 3.05 -10.39 13.06
C PHE A 165 3.90 -10.01 11.84
N GLY A 166 3.91 -10.82 10.79
CA GLY A 166 4.96 -10.75 9.77
C GLY A 166 4.73 -9.75 8.65
N TYR A 167 3.52 -9.25 8.46
CA TYR A 167 3.20 -8.41 7.30
C TYR A 167 3.76 -7.00 7.41
N TYR A 168 3.69 -6.38 8.60
CA TYR A 168 4.13 -4.99 8.81
C TYR A 168 5.51 -4.93 9.44
N PRO A 169 6.49 -4.24 8.83
CA PRO A 169 7.85 -4.18 9.36
C PRO A 169 7.98 -3.46 10.71
N PHE A 170 7.01 -2.64 11.10
CA PHE A 170 7.06 -1.92 12.39
C PHE A 170 6.89 -2.83 13.62
N TYR A 171 6.49 -4.09 13.46
CA TYR A 171 6.53 -5.07 14.57
C TYR A 171 7.93 -5.17 15.21
N LYS A 172 8.98 -5.03 14.41
CA LYS A 172 10.38 -5.10 14.91
C LYS A 172 10.71 -4.00 15.91
N THR A 173 10.11 -2.83 15.75
CA THR A 173 10.35 -1.67 16.62
C THR A 173 9.31 -1.51 17.72
N ASN A 174 8.09 -1.99 17.50
CA ASN A 174 6.96 -1.81 18.40
C ASN A 174 6.16 -3.12 18.58
N PRO A 175 6.74 -4.17 19.17
CA PRO A 175 6.05 -5.45 19.30
C PRO A 175 4.86 -5.40 20.27
N ILE A 176 4.91 -4.57 21.31
CA ILE A 176 3.84 -4.44 22.33
C ILE A 176 2.63 -3.73 21.73
N ASP A 177 2.87 -2.65 20.96
CA ASP A 177 1.80 -1.82 20.40
C ASP A 177 1.41 -2.24 18.98
N TYR A 178 1.80 -3.43 18.53
CA TYR A 178 1.62 -3.86 17.14
C TYR A 178 0.16 -3.80 16.69
N TYR A 179 -0.74 -4.46 17.40
CA TYR A 179 -2.17 -4.46 17.05
C TYR A 179 -2.85 -3.09 17.26
N PRO A 180 -2.61 -2.36 18.35
CA PRO A 180 -3.04 -0.97 18.47
C PRO A 180 -2.61 -0.08 17.29
N LEU A 181 -1.39 -0.23 16.77
CA LEU A 181 -0.92 0.52 15.60
C LEU A 181 -1.63 0.10 14.31
N ILE A 182 -1.95 -1.19 14.14
CA ILE A 182 -2.77 -1.67 13.02
C ILE A 182 -4.18 -1.06 13.09
N GLU A 183 -4.80 -1.12 14.26
CA GLU A 183 -6.14 -0.54 14.48
C GLU A 183 -6.15 0.97 14.19
N GLN A 184 -5.16 1.71 14.70
CA GLN A 184 -5.00 3.14 14.40
C GLN A 184 -4.85 3.38 12.89
N THR A 185 -4.09 2.52 12.19
CA THR A 185 -3.90 2.61 10.74
C THR A 185 -5.22 2.43 10.00
N ILE A 186 -5.99 1.40 10.36
CA ILE A 186 -7.32 1.14 9.76
C ILE A 186 -8.26 2.32 10.03
N ASN A 187 -8.31 2.78 11.29
CA ASN A 187 -9.14 3.91 11.69
C ASN A 187 -8.78 5.17 10.91
N TYR A 188 -7.49 5.46 10.74
CA TYR A 188 -7.03 6.60 9.94
C TYR A 188 -7.46 6.50 8.48
N VAL A 189 -7.33 5.32 7.87
CA VAL A 189 -7.77 5.11 6.47
C VAL A 189 -9.28 5.35 6.36
N VAL A 190 -10.08 4.77 7.26
CA VAL A 190 -11.55 4.86 7.18
C VAL A 190 -12.05 6.25 7.53
N ASP A 191 -11.51 6.89 8.58
CA ASP A 191 -12.04 8.16 9.10
C ASP A 191 -11.46 9.39 8.40
N VAL A 192 -10.29 9.27 7.77
CA VAL A 192 -9.57 10.41 7.16
C VAL A 192 -9.34 10.21 5.67
N GLU A 193 -8.65 9.13 5.26
CA GLU A 193 -8.26 8.99 3.85
C GLU A 193 -9.46 8.72 2.93
N LEU A 194 -10.41 7.86 3.32
CA LEU A 194 -11.59 7.60 2.49
C LEU A 194 -12.48 8.84 2.30
N PRO A 195 -12.81 9.64 3.34
CA PRO A 195 -13.49 10.90 3.14
C PRO A 195 -12.75 11.86 2.22
N GLN A 196 -11.45 12.05 2.42
CA GLN A 196 -10.66 13.02 1.66
C GLN A 196 -10.43 12.60 0.20
N GLN A 197 -10.17 11.32 -0.05
CA GLN A 197 -9.76 10.85 -1.37
C GLN A 197 -10.86 10.19 -2.19
N ARG A 198 -11.93 9.73 -1.55
CA ARG A 198 -13.06 9.04 -2.20
C ARG A 198 -14.40 9.75 -1.98
N GLY A 199 -14.43 10.85 -1.26
CA GLY A 199 -15.66 11.60 -0.97
C GLY A 199 -16.65 10.84 -0.09
N VAL A 200 -16.18 9.88 0.69
CA VAL A 200 -17.01 9.14 1.64
C VAL A 200 -17.56 10.11 2.70
N ASN A 201 -18.88 10.10 2.89
CA ASN A 201 -19.47 10.93 3.94
C ASN A 201 -18.97 10.45 5.33
N PRO A 202 -18.41 11.33 6.18
CA PRO A 202 -17.91 10.96 7.51
C PRO A 202 -18.93 10.24 8.38
N SER A 203 -20.23 10.52 8.22
CA SER A 203 -21.30 9.80 8.94
C SER A 203 -21.36 8.30 8.64
N ASN A 204 -20.80 7.87 7.52
CA ASN A 204 -20.76 6.47 7.11
C ASN A 204 -19.50 5.72 7.56
N CYS A 205 -18.47 6.38 8.10
CA CYS A 205 -17.25 5.73 8.57
C CYS A 205 -17.54 4.62 9.59
N ARG A 206 -18.48 4.86 10.53
CA ARG A 206 -18.92 3.84 11.48
C ARG A 206 -19.51 2.59 10.79
N ARG A 207 -20.26 2.77 9.69
CA ARG A 207 -20.86 1.67 8.93
C ARG A 207 -19.81 0.90 8.15
N ILE A 208 -18.77 1.59 7.64
CA ILE A 208 -17.61 0.94 6.99
C ILE A 208 -16.84 0.08 8.00
N LYS A 209 -16.64 0.57 9.23
CA LYS A 209 -16.02 -0.25 10.30
C LYS A 209 -16.89 -1.45 10.67
N ALA A 210 -18.22 -1.29 10.73
CA ALA A 210 -19.13 -2.41 10.92
C ALA A 210 -19.05 -3.42 9.78
N LEU A 211 -18.93 -2.98 8.52
CA LEU A 211 -18.68 -3.84 7.37
C LEU A 211 -17.38 -4.63 7.53
N LEU A 212 -16.28 -3.96 7.92
CA LEU A 212 -14.99 -4.63 8.17
C LEU A 212 -15.11 -5.70 9.26
N ASN A 213 -15.79 -5.41 10.37
CA ASN A 213 -16.00 -6.40 11.43
C ASN A 213 -16.78 -7.62 10.95
N VAL A 214 -17.82 -7.43 10.11
CA VAL A 214 -18.56 -8.55 9.51
C VAL A 214 -17.64 -9.38 8.60
N LEU A 215 -16.81 -8.72 7.78
CA LEU A 215 -15.88 -9.41 6.88
C LEU A 215 -14.77 -10.15 7.65
N ALA A 216 -14.25 -9.57 8.73
CA ALA A 216 -13.20 -10.17 9.55
C ALA A 216 -13.68 -11.34 10.39
N SER A 217 -14.94 -11.33 10.84
CA SER A 217 -15.51 -12.38 11.71
C SER A 217 -15.92 -13.65 10.96
N GLN A 218 -15.87 -13.64 9.64
CA GLN A 218 -16.32 -14.77 8.81
C GLN A 218 -15.14 -15.38 8.05
N VAL A 219 -15.10 -16.70 8.01
CA VAL A 219 -14.19 -17.44 7.11
C VAL A 219 -14.55 -17.09 5.66
N PRO A 220 -13.59 -17.10 4.71
CA PRO A 220 -13.87 -16.83 3.29
C PRO A 220 -15.14 -17.56 2.82
N PHE A 221 -16.16 -16.83 2.46
CA PHE A 221 -17.51 -17.35 2.17
C PHE A 221 -18.12 -16.70 0.94
N ASP A 222 -19.15 -17.33 0.40
CA ASP A 222 -19.97 -16.73 -0.64
C ASP A 222 -20.74 -15.55 -0.05
N ILE A 223 -20.32 -14.36 -0.39
CA ILE A 223 -20.81 -13.15 0.23
C ILE A 223 -22.25 -12.82 -0.20
N ASP A 224 -23.17 -12.65 0.74
CA ASP A 224 -24.51 -12.12 0.49
C ASP A 224 -24.54 -10.62 0.80
N ILE A 225 -24.28 -9.81 -0.24
CA ILE A 225 -24.23 -8.36 -0.11
C ILE A 225 -25.55 -7.78 0.40
N SER A 226 -26.69 -8.39 0.06
CA SER A 226 -28.01 -7.89 0.48
C SER A 226 -28.23 -8.11 1.98
N LYS A 227 -27.82 -9.26 2.51
CA LYS A 227 -27.87 -9.50 3.97
C LYS A 227 -26.95 -8.56 4.74
N ILE A 228 -25.72 -8.35 4.25
CA ILE A 228 -24.79 -7.40 4.88
C ILE A 228 -25.36 -6.00 4.83
N ALA A 229 -25.88 -5.56 3.69
CA ALA A 229 -26.48 -4.24 3.53
C ALA A 229 -27.61 -3.98 4.54
N THR A 230 -28.50 -4.96 4.69
CA THR A 230 -29.57 -4.91 5.69
C THR A 230 -29.01 -4.82 7.11
N ALA A 231 -28.01 -5.67 7.45
CA ALA A 231 -27.42 -5.71 8.80
C ALA A 231 -26.74 -4.41 9.22
N ILE A 232 -26.09 -3.70 8.28
CA ILE A 232 -25.38 -2.43 8.57
C ILE A 232 -26.19 -1.18 8.21
N GLY A 233 -27.44 -1.33 7.76
CA GLY A 233 -28.35 -0.24 7.42
C GLY A 233 -27.92 0.59 6.21
N LEU A 234 -27.39 -0.06 5.15
CA LEU A 234 -26.97 0.56 3.90
C LEU A 234 -27.69 -0.06 2.70
N GLN A 235 -27.66 0.64 1.58
CA GLN A 235 -28.10 0.07 0.30
C GLN A 235 -27.04 -0.87 -0.28
N ARG A 236 -27.47 -1.90 -1.01
CA ARG A 236 -26.59 -2.89 -1.64
C ARG A 236 -25.47 -2.27 -2.49
N ASN A 237 -25.79 -1.26 -3.29
CA ASN A 237 -24.80 -0.61 -4.16
C ASN A 237 -23.76 0.18 -3.35
N THR A 238 -24.17 0.83 -2.26
CA THR A 238 -23.25 1.53 -1.36
C THR A 238 -22.29 0.56 -0.66
N VAL A 239 -22.76 -0.64 -0.28
CA VAL A 239 -21.87 -1.67 0.28
C VAL A 239 -20.82 -2.10 -0.75
N LEU A 240 -21.22 -2.35 -2.00
CA LEU A 240 -20.28 -2.69 -3.08
C LEU A 240 -19.26 -1.57 -3.34
N GLU A 241 -19.70 -0.32 -3.32
CA GLU A 241 -18.83 0.84 -3.45
C GLU A 241 -17.81 0.89 -2.31
N TYR A 242 -18.23 0.74 -1.06
CA TYR A 242 -17.34 0.73 0.09
C TYR A 242 -16.38 -0.47 0.10
N MET A 243 -16.82 -1.63 -0.37
CA MET A 243 -15.92 -2.77 -0.57
C MET A 243 -14.84 -2.46 -1.62
N ASN A 244 -15.17 -1.77 -2.71
CA ASN A 244 -14.17 -1.33 -3.69
C ASN A 244 -13.21 -0.29 -3.09
N HIS A 245 -13.69 0.64 -2.29
CA HIS A 245 -12.82 1.58 -1.58
C HIS A 245 -11.86 0.88 -0.61
N LEU A 246 -12.35 -0.11 0.14
CA LEU A 246 -11.53 -0.92 1.04
C LEU A 246 -10.51 -1.79 0.29
N LYS A 247 -10.87 -2.32 -0.88
CA LYS A 247 -9.95 -3.02 -1.80
C LYS A 247 -8.85 -2.08 -2.29
N ASP A 248 -9.23 -0.88 -2.76
CA ASP A 248 -8.27 0.13 -3.22
C ASP A 248 -7.32 0.55 -2.08
N ALA A 249 -7.84 0.64 -0.86
CA ALA A 249 -7.07 0.92 0.34
C ALA A 249 -6.16 -0.25 0.78
N LYS A 250 -6.25 -1.41 0.12
CA LYS A 250 -5.50 -2.62 0.50
C LYS A 250 -5.81 -3.08 1.93
N ILE A 251 -7.08 -3.03 2.31
CA ILE A 251 -7.60 -3.60 3.56
C ILE A 251 -8.28 -4.94 3.29
N ILE A 252 -8.98 -5.06 2.16
CA ILE A 252 -9.59 -6.31 1.71
C ILE A 252 -9.15 -6.66 0.30
N ASN A 253 -9.31 -7.92 -0.05
CA ASN A 253 -9.12 -8.46 -1.40
C ASN A 253 -10.43 -9.05 -1.91
N LEU A 254 -10.80 -8.71 -3.15
CA LEU A 254 -12.03 -9.17 -3.81
C LEU A 254 -11.66 -10.13 -4.93
N LEU A 255 -12.18 -11.35 -4.88
CA LEU A 255 -11.99 -12.33 -5.94
C LEU A 255 -13.25 -12.45 -6.80
N TYR A 256 -13.05 -12.54 -8.09
CA TYR A 256 -14.08 -12.72 -9.11
C TYR A 256 -13.75 -13.95 -9.94
N SER A 257 -14.75 -14.74 -10.34
CA SER A 257 -14.53 -15.88 -11.23
C SER A 257 -14.44 -15.42 -12.69
N ASP A 258 -13.54 -16.05 -13.45
CA ASP A 258 -13.33 -15.73 -14.88
C ASP A 258 -14.54 -16.05 -15.76
N ASN A 259 -15.44 -16.93 -15.32
CA ASN A 259 -16.62 -17.36 -16.07
C ASN A 259 -17.88 -16.52 -15.77
N ALA A 260 -17.74 -15.34 -15.20
CA ALA A 260 -18.88 -14.54 -14.81
C ALA A 260 -19.54 -13.84 -16.01
N SER A 261 -20.87 -14.06 -16.22
CA SER A 261 -21.69 -13.18 -17.04
C SER A 261 -21.59 -11.73 -16.52
N VAL A 262 -21.81 -10.73 -17.38
CA VAL A 262 -21.72 -9.30 -17.04
C VAL A 262 -22.44 -8.93 -15.73
N LYS A 263 -23.55 -9.60 -15.39
CA LYS A 263 -24.26 -9.43 -14.10
C LYS A 263 -23.49 -9.98 -12.89
N LYS A 264 -22.66 -11.01 -13.06
CA LYS A 264 -21.81 -11.56 -11.98
C LYS A 264 -20.56 -10.74 -11.74
N MET A 265 -20.07 -9.97 -12.74
CA MET A 265 -18.92 -9.06 -12.57
C MET A 265 -19.19 -7.93 -11.56
N GLN A 266 -20.43 -7.67 -11.20
CA GLN A 266 -20.80 -6.63 -10.23
C GLN A 266 -20.71 -7.07 -8.76
N LYS A 267 -20.56 -8.38 -8.50
CA LYS A 267 -20.48 -8.95 -7.15
C LYS A 267 -19.23 -9.82 -7.05
N PRO A 268 -18.35 -9.60 -6.07
CA PRO A 268 -17.24 -10.52 -5.82
C PRO A 268 -17.77 -11.89 -5.39
N ASP A 269 -17.12 -12.96 -5.84
CA ASP A 269 -17.44 -14.31 -5.42
C ASP A 269 -16.92 -14.60 -4.01
N LYS A 270 -15.72 -14.10 -3.69
CA LYS A 270 -15.13 -14.22 -2.36
C LYS A 270 -14.45 -12.93 -1.92
N VAL A 271 -14.43 -12.72 -0.62
CA VAL A 271 -13.76 -11.59 0.02
C VAL A 271 -12.81 -12.11 1.09
N TYR A 272 -11.62 -11.55 1.11
CA TYR A 272 -10.58 -11.82 2.11
C TYR A 272 -10.09 -10.50 2.70
N LEU A 273 -9.58 -10.52 3.91
CA LEU A 273 -8.71 -9.45 4.37
C LEU A 273 -7.40 -9.49 3.56
N GLU A 274 -6.79 -8.34 3.32
CA GLU A 274 -5.57 -8.24 2.51
C GLU A 274 -4.41 -9.05 3.10
N ASN A 275 -4.33 -9.13 4.41
CA ASN A 275 -3.34 -9.94 5.11
C ASN A 275 -3.89 -10.48 6.44
N PRO A 276 -3.33 -11.59 6.95
CA PRO A 276 -3.82 -12.26 8.16
C PRO A 276 -3.62 -11.45 9.44
N ASN A 277 -2.70 -10.47 9.47
CA ASN A 277 -2.49 -9.63 10.67
C ASN A 277 -3.69 -8.72 10.96
N LEU A 278 -4.58 -8.52 10.00
CA LEU A 278 -5.83 -7.77 10.17
C LEU A 278 -6.95 -8.57 10.86
N LEU A 279 -6.72 -9.87 11.17
CA LEU A 279 -7.69 -10.74 11.85
C LEU A 279 -7.65 -10.64 13.38
N HIS A 280 -6.65 -9.99 13.94
CA HIS A 280 -6.39 -9.85 15.37
C HIS A 280 -6.64 -8.43 15.83
#